data_8da0f012285630e2d03d9a3194d05d64
#
_entry.id   8da0f012285630e2d03d9a3194d05d64
#
_cell.length_a   1.000
_cell.length_b   1.000
_cell.length_c   1.000
_cell.angle_alpha   90.00
_cell.angle_beta   90.00
_cell.angle_gamma   90.00
#
_symmetry.space_group_name_H-M   'P 1'
#
loop_
_entity.id
_entity.type
_entity.pdbx_description
1 polymer ?
#
loop_
_entity_poly.entity_id
_entity_poly.type
_entity_poly.pdbx_seq_one_letter_code
_entity_poly.pdbx_strand_id
1 'polypeptide(L)'
;GEPKTVTFGVEDVAAEYKSIVKHHVTVRFFEKKLETPALNRKGEEVLAQGTVLTAEAAEKLLAADIPVISVRMEGTEGVEVRKITEAGGLIESLADRIAGRCPLEDVVNPETGEIIAAKNEEITDDQAAEIEKHYDRLKVRSILTCHSEHGVCAKCYGRNLATGRHVEIGESVGIIAAQSIGEPGTQLTMRTFHTGGVATAEDITQGLPRVEELFEARKPKG
;
A
#
# COMPACT_ATOMS: atom_id res chain seq x y z
N GLY A 1 -10.24 -8.41 -2.27
CA GLY A 1 -9.75 -9.66 -2.80
C GLY A 1 -9.63 -10.71 -1.72
N GLU A 2 -9.80 -11.95 -2.08
CA GLU A 2 -9.55 -13.04 -1.14
C GLU A 2 -8.06 -13.06 -0.73
N PRO A 3 -7.75 -13.48 0.51
CA PRO A 3 -6.37 -13.63 0.94
C PRO A 3 -5.65 -14.64 0.06
N LYS A 4 -4.44 -14.30 -0.37
CA LYS A 4 -3.64 -15.11 -1.26
C LYS A 4 -2.63 -15.93 -0.48
N THR A 5 -2.51 -17.21 -0.77
CA THR A 5 -1.45 -18.06 -0.23
C THR A 5 -0.22 -17.89 -1.11
N VAL A 6 0.89 -17.50 -0.51
CA VAL A 6 2.18 -17.39 -1.18
C VAL A 6 3.16 -18.35 -0.53
N THR A 7 3.91 -19.05 -1.36
CA THR A 7 4.88 -20.07 -0.93
C THR A 7 6.29 -19.49 -1.03
N PHE A 8 7.06 -19.59 0.03
CA PHE A 8 8.43 -19.05 0.11
C PHE A 8 9.42 -20.12 0.54
N GLY A 9 10.64 -20.03 0.05
CA GLY A 9 11.77 -20.79 0.57
C GLY A 9 12.18 -20.31 1.96
N VAL A 10 12.59 -21.21 2.83
CA VAL A 10 13.02 -20.83 4.19
C VAL A 10 14.29 -19.98 4.18
N GLU A 11 15.11 -20.10 3.14
CA GLU A 11 16.27 -19.24 2.94
C GLU A 11 15.90 -17.77 2.77
N ASP A 12 14.76 -17.48 2.11
CA ASP A 12 14.26 -16.12 1.93
C ASP A 12 13.81 -15.52 3.26
N VAL A 13 13.15 -16.32 4.12
CA VAL A 13 12.74 -15.92 5.47
C VAL A 13 13.95 -15.63 6.35
N ALA A 14 14.99 -16.45 6.24
CA ALA A 14 16.25 -16.27 6.97
C ALA A 14 17.01 -15.02 6.53
N ALA A 15 17.04 -14.75 5.23
CA ALA A 15 17.69 -13.57 4.68
C ALA A 15 16.97 -12.29 5.15
N GLU A 16 15.64 -12.33 5.20
CA GLU A 16 14.84 -11.22 5.69
C GLU A 16 15.05 -10.99 7.19
N TYR A 17 15.07 -12.05 8.00
CA TYR A 17 15.38 -11.97 9.43
C TYR A 17 16.72 -11.29 9.70
N LYS A 18 17.78 -11.70 9.00
CA LYS A 18 19.10 -11.06 9.12
C LYS A 18 19.08 -9.60 8.71
N SER A 19 18.29 -9.24 7.72
CA SER A 19 18.11 -7.86 7.26
C SER A 19 17.40 -6.98 8.29
N ILE A 20 16.36 -7.50 8.96
CA ILE A 20 15.61 -6.78 9.99
C ILE A 20 16.48 -6.45 11.20
N VAL A 21 17.18 -7.45 11.71
CA VAL A 21 18.07 -7.28 12.87
C VAL A 21 19.14 -6.22 12.58
N LYS A 22 19.54 -6.08 11.32
CA LYS A 22 20.62 -5.19 10.90
C LYS A 22 20.16 -3.78 10.51
N HIS A 23 18.93 -3.59 10.01
CA HIS A 23 18.54 -2.34 9.32
C HIS A 23 17.17 -1.74 9.68
N HIS A 24 16.40 -2.32 10.60
CA HIS A 24 15.02 -1.89 10.91
C HIS A 24 14.10 -1.76 9.67
N VAL A 25 14.25 -2.66 8.71
CA VAL A 25 13.49 -2.61 7.44
C VAL A 25 12.11 -3.24 7.62
N THR A 26 11.11 -2.69 6.94
CA THR A 26 9.73 -3.22 6.87
C THR A 26 9.70 -4.64 6.29
N VAL A 27 9.04 -5.54 6.96
CA VAL A 27 9.19 -6.98 6.80
C VAL A 27 8.08 -7.59 5.96
N ARG A 28 8.46 -8.41 4.95
CA ARG A 28 7.51 -9.07 4.04
C ARG A 28 6.78 -10.26 4.70
N PHE A 29 7.44 -10.98 5.61
CA PHE A 29 6.97 -12.27 6.14
C PHE A 29 6.67 -12.27 7.64
N PHE A 30 7.27 -11.36 8.40
CA PHE A 30 7.00 -11.24 9.83
C PHE A 30 5.58 -10.77 10.11
N GLU A 31 5.03 -11.24 11.23
CA GLU A 31 3.65 -11.01 11.62
C GLU A 31 2.60 -11.63 10.69
N LYS A 32 3.03 -12.36 9.64
CA LYS A 32 2.11 -13.13 8.78
C LYS A 32 1.82 -14.49 9.41
N LYS A 33 0.65 -15.03 9.09
CA LYS A 33 0.21 -16.33 9.60
C LYS A 33 0.53 -17.43 8.59
N LEU A 34 1.00 -18.57 9.09
CA LEU A 34 1.16 -19.76 8.27
C LEU A 34 -0.20 -20.24 7.75
N GLU A 35 -0.33 -20.46 6.45
CA GLU A 35 -1.54 -21.00 5.82
C GLU A 35 -1.63 -22.52 5.95
N THR A 36 -0.49 -23.18 5.92
CA THR A 36 -0.37 -24.62 6.15
C THR A 36 0.62 -24.89 7.27
N PRO A 37 0.50 -26.02 8.00
CA PRO A 37 1.47 -26.39 9.02
C PRO A 37 2.85 -26.56 8.35
N ALA A 38 3.89 -26.11 9.03
CA ALA A 38 5.26 -26.28 8.57
C ALA A 38 5.75 -27.67 8.99
N LEU A 39 5.99 -28.53 8.00
CA LEU A 39 6.44 -29.90 8.19
C LEU A 39 7.93 -30.04 7.85
N ASN A 40 8.67 -30.76 8.69
CA ASN A 40 10.06 -31.12 8.38
C ASN A 40 10.11 -32.23 7.29
N ARG A 41 11.31 -32.58 6.84
CA ARG A 41 11.49 -33.64 5.82
C ARG A 41 10.99 -35.02 6.25
N LYS A 42 10.73 -35.22 7.54
CA LYS A 42 10.19 -36.48 8.09
C LYS A 42 8.66 -36.46 8.19
N GLY A 43 8.03 -35.33 7.86
CA GLY A 43 6.59 -35.13 7.96
C GLY A 43 6.10 -34.76 9.36
N GLU A 44 7.01 -34.44 10.28
CA GLU A 44 6.66 -33.97 11.63
C GLU A 44 6.33 -32.47 11.61
N GLU A 45 5.27 -32.08 12.31
CA GLU A 45 4.85 -30.70 12.40
C GLU A 45 5.80 -29.90 13.33
N VAL A 46 6.44 -28.87 12.79
CA VAL A 46 7.32 -27.96 13.52
C VAL A 46 6.59 -26.72 14.01
N LEU A 47 5.73 -26.18 13.16
CA LEU A 47 4.83 -25.05 13.49
C LEU A 47 3.43 -25.34 12.95
N ALA A 48 2.43 -25.08 13.79
CA ALA A 48 1.01 -25.29 13.45
C ALA A 48 0.53 -24.25 12.43
N GLN A 49 -0.51 -24.62 11.67
CA GLN A 49 -1.28 -23.70 10.84
C GLN A 49 -1.77 -22.51 11.68
N GLY A 50 -1.72 -21.30 11.13
CA GLY A 50 -2.13 -20.07 11.81
C GLY A 50 -1.09 -19.49 12.76
N THR A 51 0.08 -20.14 12.95
CA THR A 51 1.17 -19.59 13.75
C THR A 51 1.71 -18.32 13.08
N VAL A 52 1.86 -17.26 13.89
CA VAL A 52 2.46 -16.00 13.44
C VAL A 52 3.97 -16.17 13.31
N LEU A 53 4.54 -15.71 12.20
CA LEU A 53 5.97 -15.72 11.95
C LEU A 53 6.67 -14.65 12.77
N THR A 54 7.17 -15.04 13.94
CA THR A 54 8.05 -14.24 14.79
C THR A 54 9.51 -14.63 14.56
N ALA A 55 10.44 -13.87 15.16
CA ALA A 55 11.86 -14.20 15.14
C ALA A 55 12.13 -15.63 15.65
N GLU A 56 11.49 -16.01 16.76
CA GLU A 56 11.62 -17.34 17.35
C GLU A 56 11.05 -18.45 16.44
N ALA A 57 9.93 -18.15 15.75
CA ALA A 57 9.35 -19.07 14.76
C ALA A 57 10.31 -19.28 13.58
N ALA A 58 10.94 -18.20 13.09
CA ALA A 58 11.94 -18.29 12.02
C ALA A 58 13.15 -19.12 12.40
N GLU A 59 13.66 -18.98 13.63
CA GLU A 59 14.76 -19.81 14.15
C GLU A 59 14.39 -21.30 14.21
N LYS A 60 13.17 -21.62 14.64
CA LYS A 60 12.68 -23.01 14.64
C LYS A 60 12.57 -23.60 13.23
N LEU A 61 12.08 -22.81 12.26
CA LEU A 61 12.01 -23.22 10.86
C LEU A 61 13.39 -23.50 10.28
N LEU A 62 14.37 -22.64 10.57
CA LEU A 62 15.76 -22.82 10.15
C LEU A 62 16.41 -24.06 10.77
N ALA A 63 16.24 -24.25 12.07
CA ALA A 63 16.80 -25.39 12.79
C ALA A 63 16.21 -26.73 12.32
N ALA A 64 14.98 -26.73 11.83
CA ALA A 64 14.26 -27.91 11.36
C ALA A 64 14.50 -28.24 9.86
N ASP A 65 15.33 -27.46 9.15
CA ASP A 65 15.63 -27.63 7.71
C ASP A 65 14.36 -27.78 6.85
N ILE A 66 13.40 -26.85 7.03
CA ILE A 66 12.14 -26.85 6.30
C ILE A 66 12.37 -26.23 4.93
N PRO A 67 12.04 -26.92 3.82
CA PRO A 67 12.36 -26.42 2.49
C PRO A 67 11.48 -25.25 2.06
N VAL A 68 10.21 -25.25 2.45
CA VAL A 68 9.20 -24.28 1.97
C VAL A 68 8.13 -24.04 3.03
N ILE A 69 7.67 -22.81 3.14
CA ILE A 69 6.51 -22.42 3.95
C ILE A 69 5.46 -21.70 3.10
N SER A 70 4.20 -21.87 3.43
CA SER A 70 3.08 -21.15 2.82
C SER A 70 2.53 -20.13 3.82
N VAL A 71 2.49 -18.87 3.41
CA VAL A 71 2.08 -17.76 4.27
C VAL A 71 0.82 -17.11 3.72
N ARG A 72 -0.11 -16.79 4.60
CA ARG A 72 -1.30 -16.05 4.23
C ARG A 72 -0.96 -14.58 4.07
N MET A 73 -0.91 -14.12 2.84
CA MET A 73 -0.82 -12.70 2.53
C MET A 73 -2.22 -12.13 2.47
N GLU A 74 -2.58 -11.27 3.39
CA GLU A 74 -3.78 -10.46 3.23
C GLU A 74 -3.58 -9.54 2.02
N GLY A 75 -4.63 -9.32 1.22
CA GLY A 75 -4.59 -8.78 -0.14
C GLY A 75 -3.87 -7.44 -0.35
N THR A 76 -3.36 -6.79 0.70
CA THR A 76 -2.53 -5.57 0.62
C THR A 76 -1.97 -5.21 2.00
N GLU A 77 -0.81 -4.57 2.01
CA GLU A 77 -0.20 -3.99 3.22
C GLU A 77 -0.76 -2.58 3.51
N GLY A 78 -1.40 -1.97 2.52
CA GLY A 78 -1.92 -0.61 2.59
C GLY A 78 -0.83 0.45 2.65
N VAL A 79 -1.28 1.69 2.72
CA VAL A 79 -0.43 2.87 2.86
C VAL A 79 -0.97 3.73 3.99
N GLU A 80 -0.08 4.24 4.84
CA GLU A 80 -0.44 5.23 5.84
C GLU A 80 -0.65 6.59 5.19
N VAL A 81 -1.82 7.16 5.38
CA VAL A 81 -2.22 8.48 4.87
C VAL A 81 -2.38 9.43 6.04
N ARG A 82 -1.86 10.66 5.90
CA ARG A 82 -1.96 11.75 6.86
C ARG A 82 -2.29 13.06 6.16
N LYS A 83 -2.77 14.05 6.89
CA LYS A 83 -2.94 15.42 6.37
C LYS A 83 -1.61 15.98 5.85
N ILE A 84 -1.65 16.81 4.82
CA ILE A 84 -0.48 17.49 4.28
C ILE A 84 -0.48 18.93 4.78
N THR A 85 0.61 19.32 5.42
CA THR A 85 0.83 20.69 5.90
C THR A 85 2.16 21.21 5.36
N GLU A 86 2.20 22.45 4.91
CA GLU A 86 3.42 23.13 4.46
C GLU A 86 3.49 24.52 5.07
N ALA A 87 4.65 24.90 5.58
CA ALA A 87 4.90 26.19 6.21
C ALA A 87 3.84 26.61 7.27
N GLY A 88 3.24 25.63 7.97
CA GLY A 88 2.20 25.86 8.97
C GLY A 88 0.78 26.03 8.43
N GLY A 89 0.58 25.97 7.11
CA GLY A 89 -0.73 25.93 6.46
C GLY A 89 -1.15 24.52 6.10
N LEU A 90 -2.47 24.24 6.21
CA LEU A 90 -3.06 22.99 5.74
C LEU A 90 -3.20 23.05 4.21
N ILE A 91 -2.54 22.11 3.49
CA ILE A 91 -2.68 21.98 2.04
C ILE A 91 -3.82 21.02 1.71
N GLU A 92 -3.85 19.86 2.36
CA GLU A 92 -4.85 18.83 2.12
C GLU A 92 -5.25 18.17 3.43
N SER A 93 -6.55 18.09 3.69
CA SER A 93 -7.10 17.50 4.90
C SER A 93 -6.95 15.98 4.89
N LEU A 94 -7.01 15.34 6.07
CA LEU A 94 -7.07 13.88 6.12
C LEU A 94 -8.35 13.37 5.47
N ALA A 95 -9.48 14.05 5.68
CA ALA A 95 -10.78 13.68 5.11
C ALA A 95 -10.72 13.61 3.58
N ASP A 96 -10.18 14.63 2.91
CA ASP A 96 -10.05 14.67 1.44
C ASP A 96 -9.18 13.50 0.91
N ARG A 97 -8.19 13.09 1.69
CA ARG A 97 -7.26 12.03 1.30
C ARG A 97 -7.76 10.61 1.51
N ILE A 98 -8.71 10.40 2.43
CA ILE A 98 -9.25 9.07 2.74
C ILE A 98 -10.64 8.83 2.17
N ALA A 99 -11.38 9.87 1.79
CA ALA A 99 -12.69 9.75 1.17
C ALA A 99 -12.62 8.89 -0.11
N GLY A 100 -13.54 7.94 -0.25
CA GLY A 100 -13.57 7.00 -1.37
C GLY A 100 -12.52 5.88 -1.31
N ARG A 101 -11.71 5.79 -0.26
CA ARG A 101 -10.76 4.69 -0.04
C ARG A 101 -11.32 3.67 0.94
N CYS A 102 -10.74 2.49 0.95
CA CYS A 102 -11.11 1.42 1.89
C CYS A 102 -10.05 1.30 2.99
N PRO A 103 -10.45 1.32 4.27
CA PRO A 103 -9.53 1.15 5.39
C PRO A 103 -9.08 -0.32 5.48
N LEU A 104 -7.89 -0.55 6.05
CA LEU A 104 -7.36 -1.90 6.28
C LEU A 104 -7.94 -2.59 7.51
N GLU A 105 -8.36 -1.80 8.47
CA GLU A 105 -8.93 -2.23 9.75
C GLU A 105 -10.19 -1.44 10.03
N ASP A 106 -11.02 -1.93 10.95
CA ASP A 106 -12.18 -1.18 11.41
C ASP A 106 -11.73 0.12 12.08
N VAL A 107 -12.28 1.23 11.63
CA VAL A 107 -12.02 2.55 12.22
C VAL A 107 -13.06 2.82 13.28
N VAL A 108 -12.62 2.86 14.53
CA VAL A 108 -13.50 2.94 15.70
C VAL A 108 -13.43 4.34 16.29
N ASN A 109 -14.56 4.90 16.68
CA ASN A 109 -14.58 6.15 17.44
C ASN A 109 -13.96 5.91 18.82
N PRO A 110 -12.87 6.61 19.19
CA PRO A 110 -12.18 6.37 20.46
C PRO A 110 -13.01 6.75 21.70
N GLU A 111 -14.04 7.58 21.53
CA GLU A 111 -14.88 8.04 22.64
C GLU A 111 -16.09 7.11 22.86
N THR A 112 -16.75 6.68 21.78
CA THR A 112 -17.97 5.87 21.86
C THR A 112 -17.73 4.38 21.70
N GLY A 113 -16.62 3.97 21.08
CA GLY A 113 -16.33 2.59 20.71
C GLY A 113 -17.12 2.09 19.50
N GLU A 114 -17.87 2.94 18.81
CA GLU A 114 -18.63 2.59 17.61
C GLU A 114 -17.72 2.57 16.37
N ILE A 115 -18.03 1.69 15.44
CA ILE A 115 -17.32 1.62 14.16
C ILE A 115 -17.80 2.75 13.24
N ILE A 116 -16.91 3.69 12.90
CA ILE A 116 -17.17 4.77 11.96
C ILE A 116 -17.11 4.23 10.52
N ALA A 117 -16.08 3.44 10.21
CA ALA A 117 -15.90 2.83 8.90
C ALA A 117 -15.43 1.38 9.07
N ALA A 118 -16.09 0.45 8.41
CA ALA A 118 -15.74 -0.95 8.49
C ALA A 118 -14.55 -1.30 7.58
N LYS A 119 -13.78 -2.30 7.98
CA LYS A 119 -12.66 -2.85 7.19
C LYS A 119 -13.10 -3.21 5.77
N ASN A 120 -12.32 -2.76 4.77
CA ASN A 120 -12.54 -3.04 3.35
C ASN A 120 -13.85 -2.47 2.76
N GLU A 121 -14.54 -1.59 3.45
CA GLU A 121 -15.66 -0.82 2.91
C GLU A 121 -15.19 0.57 2.49
N GLU A 122 -15.88 1.18 1.55
CA GLU A 122 -15.55 2.52 1.09
C GLU A 122 -15.90 3.57 2.16
N ILE A 123 -14.95 4.42 2.51
CA ILE A 123 -15.15 5.54 3.42
C ILE A 123 -15.95 6.62 2.67
N THR A 124 -17.13 6.95 3.17
CA THR A 124 -17.93 8.06 2.65
C THR A 124 -17.36 9.41 3.09
N ASP A 125 -17.80 10.49 2.44
CA ASP A 125 -17.32 11.84 2.76
C ASP A 125 -17.69 12.24 4.20
N ASP A 126 -18.88 11.85 4.68
CA ASP A 126 -19.33 12.09 6.06
C ASP A 126 -18.48 11.30 7.08
N GLN A 127 -18.20 10.05 6.80
CA GLN A 127 -17.32 9.21 7.62
C GLN A 127 -15.90 9.76 7.64
N ALA A 128 -15.38 10.24 6.51
CA ALA A 128 -14.05 10.84 6.42
C ALA A 128 -13.94 12.09 7.30
N ALA A 129 -14.95 12.95 7.28
CA ALA A 129 -15.02 14.13 8.14
C ALA A 129 -15.11 13.79 9.63
N GLU A 130 -15.76 12.67 9.98
CA GLU A 130 -15.80 12.18 11.35
C GLU A 130 -14.47 11.58 11.80
N ILE A 131 -13.84 10.80 10.93
CA ILE A 131 -12.51 10.20 11.20
C ILE A 131 -11.46 11.28 11.45
N GLU A 132 -11.45 12.36 10.67
CA GLU A 132 -10.49 13.46 10.81
C GLU A 132 -10.54 14.15 12.19
N LYS A 133 -11.68 14.15 12.87
CA LYS A 133 -11.79 14.71 14.23
C LYS A 133 -11.01 13.92 15.28
N HIS A 134 -10.84 12.61 15.05
CA HIS A 134 -10.25 11.69 16.02
C HIS A 134 -8.87 11.18 15.62
N TYR A 135 -8.52 11.25 14.33
CA TYR A 135 -7.30 10.67 13.79
C TYR A 135 -6.51 11.66 12.94
N ASP A 136 -5.19 11.70 13.13
CA ASP A 136 -4.27 12.48 12.29
C ASP A 136 -3.74 11.67 11.09
N ARG A 137 -3.88 10.35 11.14
CA ARG A 137 -3.39 9.40 10.15
C ARG A 137 -4.27 8.15 10.11
N LEU A 138 -4.38 7.54 8.95
CA LEU A 138 -5.13 6.31 8.75
C LEU A 138 -4.41 5.40 7.76
N LYS A 139 -4.47 4.09 8.02
CA LYS A 139 -3.94 3.09 7.10
C LYS A 139 -5.05 2.62 6.16
N VAL A 140 -4.87 2.89 4.86
CA VAL A 140 -5.86 2.59 3.82
C VAL A 140 -5.28 1.67 2.75
N ARG A 141 -6.15 0.99 2.02
CA ARG A 141 -5.77 0.22 0.84
C ARG A 141 -5.29 1.16 -0.26
N SER A 142 -4.31 0.70 -1.04
CA SER A 142 -3.72 1.47 -2.12
C SER A 142 -3.38 0.59 -3.32
N ILE A 143 -3.41 1.18 -4.50
CA ILE A 143 -2.94 0.55 -5.74
C ILE A 143 -1.45 0.20 -5.67
N LEU A 144 -0.66 0.98 -4.91
CA LEU A 144 0.79 0.80 -4.78
C LEU A 144 1.17 -0.49 -4.05
N THR A 145 0.30 -0.97 -3.18
CA THR A 145 0.52 -2.19 -2.37
C THR A 145 -0.47 -3.30 -2.70
N CYS A 146 -1.14 -3.21 -3.84
CA CYS A 146 -2.09 -4.22 -4.26
C CYS A 146 -1.37 -5.47 -4.77
N HIS A 147 -1.72 -6.64 -4.20
CA HIS A 147 -1.15 -7.94 -4.58
C HIS A 147 -1.98 -8.69 -5.64
N SER A 148 -2.82 -7.99 -6.41
CA SER A 148 -3.55 -8.60 -7.52
C SER A 148 -2.57 -9.00 -8.63
N GLU A 149 -2.71 -10.20 -9.19
CA GLU A 149 -1.84 -10.69 -10.28
C GLU A 149 -2.05 -9.93 -11.59
N HIS A 150 -3.31 -9.56 -11.83
CA HIS A 150 -3.70 -8.86 -13.06
C HIS A 150 -4.44 -7.58 -12.69
N GLY A 151 -3.83 -6.44 -13.01
CA GLY A 151 -4.42 -5.14 -12.71
C GLY A 151 -4.45 -4.82 -11.21
N VAL A 152 -5.48 -4.09 -10.79
CA VAL A 152 -5.68 -3.63 -9.42
C VAL A 152 -7.04 -4.10 -8.93
N CYS A 153 -7.15 -4.57 -7.70
CA CYS A 153 -8.45 -4.95 -7.15
C CYS A 153 -9.32 -3.71 -6.87
N ALA A 154 -10.63 -3.84 -7.00
CA ALA A 154 -11.59 -2.74 -6.81
C ALA A 154 -11.43 -2.04 -5.45
N LYS A 155 -11.22 -2.80 -4.37
CA LYS A 155 -11.02 -2.23 -3.02
C LYS A 155 -9.72 -1.43 -2.86
N CYS A 156 -8.64 -1.79 -3.57
CA CYS A 156 -7.40 -1.02 -3.55
C CYS A 156 -7.48 0.23 -4.42
N TYR A 157 -8.28 0.19 -5.48
CA TYR A 157 -8.57 1.35 -6.31
C TYR A 157 -9.51 2.33 -5.60
N GLY A 158 -10.63 1.83 -5.05
CA GLY A 158 -11.61 2.62 -4.35
C GLY A 158 -12.66 3.25 -5.27
N ARG A 159 -12.96 4.53 -5.08
CA ARG A 159 -13.98 5.28 -5.80
C ARG A 159 -13.54 5.64 -7.21
N ASN A 160 -14.40 5.43 -8.19
CA ASN A 160 -14.24 5.98 -9.53
C ASN A 160 -14.62 7.47 -9.50
N LEU A 161 -13.65 8.34 -9.80
CA LEU A 161 -13.82 9.80 -9.73
C LEU A 161 -14.82 10.36 -10.76
N ALA A 162 -15.05 9.65 -11.87
CA ALA A 162 -15.99 10.10 -12.90
C ALA A 162 -17.46 9.88 -12.49
N THR A 163 -17.73 8.75 -11.80
CA THR A 163 -19.10 8.36 -11.43
C THR A 163 -19.43 8.64 -9.96
N GLY A 164 -18.42 8.88 -9.12
CA GLY A 164 -18.56 9.03 -7.67
C GLY A 164 -18.94 7.74 -6.94
N ARG A 165 -18.92 6.59 -7.63
CA ARG A 165 -19.28 5.28 -7.06
C ARG A 165 -18.04 4.40 -6.96
N HIS A 166 -18.15 3.33 -6.20
CA HIS A 166 -17.09 2.31 -6.16
C HIS A 166 -16.81 1.77 -7.57
N VAL A 167 -15.52 1.58 -7.89
CA VAL A 167 -15.09 1.10 -9.22
C VAL A 167 -15.66 -0.28 -9.50
N GLU A 168 -16.14 -0.50 -10.72
CA GLU A 168 -16.63 -1.79 -11.18
C GLU A 168 -15.50 -2.67 -11.72
N ILE A 169 -15.67 -3.98 -11.62
CA ILE A 169 -14.72 -4.94 -12.18
C ILE A 169 -14.76 -4.86 -13.71
N GLY A 170 -13.60 -4.75 -14.35
CA GLY A 170 -13.48 -4.65 -15.81
C GLY A 170 -13.26 -3.23 -16.32
N GLU A 171 -13.28 -2.21 -15.46
CA GLU A 171 -12.88 -0.87 -15.86
C GLU A 171 -11.39 -0.79 -16.22
N SER A 172 -11.08 -0.10 -17.31
CA SER A 172 -9.71 0.06 -17.82
C SER A 172 -8.99 1.21 -17.12
N VAL A 173 -8.87 1.12 -15.80
CA VAL A 173 -8.31 2.20 -14.95
C VAL A 173 -6.89 2.62 -15.34
N GLY A 174 -6.07 1.69 -15.81
CA GLY A 174 -4.72 2.00 -16.30
C GLY A 174 -4.72 2.85 -17.56
N ILE A 175 -5.65 2.59 -18.49
CA ILE A 175 -5.82 3.38 -19.72
C ILE A 175 -6.34 4.77 -19.36
N ILE A 176 -7.31 4.87 -18.46
CA ILE A 176 -7.85 6.16 -17.98
C ILE A 176 -6.72 7.00 -17.35
N ALA A 177 -5.90 6.40 -16.50
CA ALA A 177 -4.77 7.08 -15.89
C ALA A 177 -3.74 7.53 -16.94
N ALA A 178 -3.38 6.67 -17.90
CA ALA A 178 -2.43 6.98 -18.95
C ALA A 178 -2.91 8.13 -19.85
N GLN A 179 -4.18 8.13 -20.23
CA GLN A 179 -4.78 9.21 -21.01
C GLN A 179 -4.85 10.53 -20.23
N SER A 180 -5.23 10.48 -18.95
CA SER A 180 -5.31 11.67 -18.10
C SER A 180 -3.94 12.31 -17.84
N ILE A 181 -2.86 11.53 -17.83
CA ILE A 181 -1.48 12.02 -17.71
C ILE A 181 -0.93 12.46 -19.08
N GLY A 182 -1.25 11.72 -20.13
CA GLY A 182 -0.70 11.94 -21.47
C GLY A 182 -1.34 13.12 -22.23
N GLU A 183 -2.63 13.37 -22.03
CA GLU A 183 -3.33 14.48 -22.70
C GLU A 183 -2.66 15.83 -22.40
N PRO A 184 -2.44 16.25 -21.13
CA PRO A 184 -1.77 17.51 -20.85
C PRO A 184 -0.26 17.50 -21.16
N GLY A 185 0.35 16.33 -21.42
CA GLY A 185 1.77 16.19 -21.73
C GLY A 185 2.21 17.04 -22.94
N THR A 186 1.42 17.10 -23.98
CA THR A 186 1.70 17.96 -25.15
C THR A 186 1.60 19.45 -24.83
N GLN A 187 0.72 19.84 -23.92
CA GLN A 187 0.59 21.23 -23.46
C GLN A 187 1.76 21.63 -22.54
N LEU A 188 2.28 20.70 -21.74
CA LEU A 188 3.45 20.92 -20.91
C LEU A 188 4.71 21.15 -21.74
N THR A 189 4.91 20.46 -22.85
CA THR A 189 6.03 20.71 -23.78
C THR A 189 6.00 22.11 -24.38
N MET A 190 4.83 22.63 -24.71
CA MET A 190 4.69 24.00 -25.21
C MET A 190 5.00 25.08 -24.16
N ARG A 191 4.75 24.80 -22.88
CA ARG A 191 5.02 25.75 -21.77
C ARG A 191 6.48 25.77 -21.33
N THR A 192 7.20 24.66 -21.40
CA THR A 192 8.61 24.57 -20.99
C THR A 192 9.56 25.37 -21.90
N PHE A 193 9.20 25.63 -23.17
CA PHE A 193 9.98 26.50 -24.05
C PHE A 193 9.96 27.99 -23.67
N HIS A 194 9.03 28.42 -22.82
CA HIS A 194 8.86 29.81 -22.42
C HIS A 194 9.41 30.16 -21.02
N THR A 195 9.80 29.17 -20.25
CA THR A 195 10.38 29.38 -18.92
C THR A 195 11.91 29.17 -18.97
N GLY A 196 12.60 30.10 -19.64
CA GLY A 196 14.04 30.28 -19.51
C GLY A 196 14.37 30.98 -18.18
N GLY A 197 14.06 30.34 -17.07
CA GLY A 197 14.38 30.81 -15.72
C GLY A 197 15.52 29.99 -15.13
N VAL A 198 16.42 30.65 -14.43
CA VAL A 198 17.56 30.08 -13.71
C VAL A 198 17.06 29.00 -12.74
N ALA A 199 17.56 27.78 -12.89
CA ALA A 199 17.31 26.68 -11.97
C ALA A 199 17.79 27.06 -10.55
N THR A 200 16.88 27.11 -9.60
CA THR A 200 17.22 27.26 -8.20
C THR A 200 17.45 25.87 -7.58
N ALA A 201 18.30 25.80 -6.54
CA ALA A 201 18.78 24.55 -5.92
C ALA A 201 17.67 23.70 -5.24
N GLU A 202 16.41 24.15 -5.27
CA GLU A 202 15.23 23.49 -4.73
C GLU A 202 14.28 22.96 -5.84
N ASP A 203 14.77 22.76 -7.06
CA ASP A 203 13.94 22.34 -8.19
C ASP A 203 13.43 20.91 -8.03
N ILE A 204 12.26 20.82 -7.40
CA ILE A 204 11.36 19.67 -7.60
C ILE A 204 11.05 19.60 -9.09
N THR A 205 11.42 18.49 -9.72
CA THR A 205 11.19 18.28 -11.15
C THR A 205 9.69 18.43 -11.47
N GLN A 206 9.33 19.38 -12.34
CA GLN A 206 7.96 19.68 -12.73
C GLN A 206 7.79 19.52 -14.24
N GLY A 207 6.54 19.39 -14.69
CA GLY A 207 6.22 19.30 -16.09
C GLY A 207 6.59 17.96 -16.73
N LEU A 208 7.03 17.98 -17.97
CA LEU A 208 7.35 16.77 -18.76
C LEU A 208 8.43 15.90 -18.13
N PRO A 209 9.55 16.44 -17.60
CA PRO A 209 10.55 15.62 -16.91
C PRO A 209 10.00 14.84 -15.73
N ARG A 210 9.02 15.40 -14.99
CA ARG A 210 8.35 14.70 -13.90
C ARG A 210 7.47 13.56 -14.39
N VAL A 211 6.79 13.74 -15.51
CA VAL A 211 6.02 12.69 -16.17
C VAL A 211 6.94 11.54 -16.58
N GLU A 212 8.09 11.82 -17.19
CA GLU A 212 9.10 10.82 -17.55
C GLU A 212 9.63 10.07 -16.33
N GLU A 213 9.97 10.75 -15.24
CA GLU A 213 10.42 10.12 -13.99
C GLU A 213 9.38 9.13 -13.44
N LEU A 214 8.10 9.50 -13.46
CA LEU A 214 7.01 8.66 -12.98
C LEU A 214 6.79 7.41 -13.84
N PHE A 215 6.80 7.58 -15.19
CA PHE A 215 6.60 6.47 -16.11
C PHE A 215 7.79 5.51 -16.15
N GLU A 216 9.01 6.01 -16.02
CA GLU A 216 10.22 5.21 -16.03
C GLU A 216 10.62 4.70 -14.65
N ALA A 217 9.85 5.06 -13.62
CA ALA A 217 10.14 4.75 -12.21
C ALA A 217 11.58 5.14 -11.79
N ARG A 218 12.08 6.25 -12.34
CA ARG A 218 13.40 6.77 -12.00
C ARG A 218 13.40 7.34 -10.57
N LYS A 219 14.55 7.28 -9.92
CA LYS A 219 14.70 7.92 -8.61
C LYS A 219 14.54 9.44 -8.78
N PRO A 220 13.63 10.10 -8.02
CA PRO A 220 13.45 11.54 -8.10
C PRO A 220 14.75 12.29 -7.84
N LYS A 221 14.92 13.41 -8.53
CA LYS A 221 16.00 14.37 -8.22
C LYS A 221 15.44 15.38 -7.22
N GLY A 222 15.91 15.34 -6.00
CA GLY A 222 15.48 16.24 -4.92
C GLY A 222 15.47 15.56 -3.58
#